data_c9bd7052c1adc09d155fc45a5924faef
#
_entry.id   c9bd7052c1adc09d155fc45a5924faef
#
_cell.length_a   1.000
_cell.length_b   1.000
_cell.length_c   1.000
_cell.angle_alpha   90.00
_cell.angle_beta   90.00
_cell.angle_gamma   90.00
#
_symmetry.space_group_name_H-M   'P 1'
#
loop_
_entity.id
_entity.type
_entity.pdbx_description
1 polymer ?
#
loop_
_entity_poly.entity_id
_entity_poly.type
_entity_poly.pdbx_seq_one_letter_code
_entity_poly.pdbx_strand_id
1 'polypeptide(L)'
;RQTLINAGAETLTGKLTVSAEKNGETVSQEVALVQRAERSVNLSAEGTANCYIARTGGVYKFDASVKGNGGGDGVSDYIANYGLAIEDGAFAELLWESRHDGDKTMSREIIDGAPIYRGGYVTFSTGRSEGNAVIAVKDIKGNIVWSWHIWVCNDEITAHDHIDSEGKVAAVIMDRNL
;
A
#
# COMPACT_ATOMS: atom_id res chain seq x y z
N ARG A 1 13.55 14.16 2.06
CA ARG A 1 13.42 14.04 0.59
C ARG A 1 12.09 13.30 0.34
N GLN A 2 11.10 14.02 -0.16
CA GLN A 2 9.83 13.41 -0.51
C GLN A 2 9.97 12.86 -1.93
N THR A 3 9.89 11.55 -2.09
CA THR A 3 9.82 10.92 -3.41
C THR A 3 8.35 10.88 -3.82
N LEU A 4 8.01 11.59 -4.88
CA LEU A 4 6.67 11.51 -5.47
C LEU A 4 6.61 10.28 -6.36
N ILE A 5 5.71 9.35 -6.05
CA ILE A 5 5.49 8.15 -6.85
C ILE A 5 4.47 8.49 -7.94
N ASN A 6 4.81 8.17 -9.20
CA ASN A 6 3.84 8.21 -10.29
C ASN A 6 3.06 6.89 -10.32
N ALA A 7 1.89 6.88 -9.71
CA ALA A 7 0.99 5.72 -9.68
C ALA A 7 0.26 5.48 -11.03
N GLY A 8 0.51 6.29 -12.05
CA GLY A 8 -0.09 6.15 -13.38
C GLY A 8 0.62 5.13 -14.26
N ALA A 9 -0.06 4.66 -15.30
CA ALA A 9 0.47 3.71 -16.29
C ALA A 9 1.46 4.35 -17.29
N GLU A 10 1.54 5.69 -17.35
CA GLU A 10 2.31 6.43 -18.31
C GLU A 10 3.35 7.35 -17.66
N THR A 11 4.45 7.58 -18.36
CA THR A 11 5.45 8.57 -17.95
C THR A 11 4.83 9.96 -18.05
N LEU A 12 4.85 10.71 -16.95
CA LEU A 12 4.43 12.10 -16.94
C LEU A 12 5.62 13.00 -17.26
N THR A 13 5.40 13.94 -18.16
CA THR A 13 6.38 14.97 -18.49
C THR A 13 5.80 16.35 -18.20
N GLY A 14 6.65 17.23 -17.74
CA GLY A 14 6.28 18.60 -17.44
C GLY A 14 7.47 19.53 -17.56
N LYS A 15 7.21 20.82 -17.45
CA LYS A 15 8.24 21.84 -17.42
C LYS A 15 8.04 22.71 -16.19
N LEU A 16 9.13 23.01 -15.51
CA LEU A 16 9.20 23.99 -14.45
C LEU A 16 9.97 25.18 -14.95
N THR A 17 9.35 26.36 -14.97
CA THR A 17 10.05 27.60 -15.28
C THR A 17 10.43 28.29 -13.96
N VAL A 18 11.71 28.50 -13.76
CA VAL A 18 12.23 29.27 -12.64
C VAL A 18 12.64 30.63 -13.17
N SER A 19 12.07 31.71 -12.62
CA SER A 19 12.37 33.07 -13.01
C SER A 19 12.91 33.86 -11.83
N ALA A 20 13.92 34.69 -12.07
CA ALA A 20 14.45 35.65 -11.11
C ALA A 20 14.46 37.02 -11.74
N GLU A 21 14.04 38.04 -10.98
CA GLU A 21 14.06 39.45 -11.40
C GLU A 21 15.06 40.23 -10.56
N LYS A 22 15.87 41.03 -11.24
CA LYS A 22 16.83 41.97 -10.61
C LYS A 22 16.92 43.23 -11.45
N ASN A 23 16.67 44.37 -10.85
CA ASN A 23 16.78 45.71 -11.48
C ASN A 23 15.91 45.85 -12.76
N GLY A 24 14.74 45.21 -12.81
CA GLY A 24 13.85 45.24 -13.98
C GLY A 24 14.22 44.26 -15.10
N GLU A 25 15.26 43.48 -14.92
CA GLU A 25 15.62 42.40 -15.83
C GLU A 25 15.15 41.05 -15.28
N THR A 26 14.43 40.29 -16.09
CA THR A 26 13.96 38.94 -15.74
C THR A 26 14.80 37.90 -16.47
N VAL A 27 15.38 36.98 -15.72
CA VAL A 27 16.03 35.77 -16.25
C VAL A 27 15.18 34.56 -15.90
N SER A 28 14.86 33.76 -16.92
CA SER A 28 14.07 32.56 -16.75
C SER A 28 14.82 31.35 -17.29
N GLN A 29 14.70 30.22 -16.59
CA GLN A 29 15.21 28.94 -17.05
C GLN A 29 14.13 27.87 -16.98
N GLU A 30 13.96 27.11 -18.05
CA GLU A 30 13.10 25.94 -18.08
C GLU A 30 13.88 24.70 -17.65
N VAL A 31 13.28 23.92 -16.73
CA VAL A 31 13.76 22.62 -16.32
C VAL A 31 12.72 21.58 -16.74
N ALA A 32 13.14 20.64 -17.57
CA ALA A 32 12.29 19.50 -17.93
C ALA A 32 12.12 18.56 -16.73
N LEU A 33 10.89 18.25 -16.41
CA LEU A 33 10.54 17.27 -15.38
C LEU A 33 10.06 16.00 -16.06
N VAL A 34 10.62 14.88 -15.69
CA VAL A 34 10.20 13.55 -16.15
C VAL A 34 9.94 12.68 -14.94
N GLN A 35 8.70 12.26 -14.78
CA GLN A 35 8.31 11.27 -13.78
C GLN A 35 7.91 9.99 -14.51
N ARG A 36 8.79 8.99 -14.46
CA ARG A 36 8.54 7.71 -15.13
C ARG A 36 7.39 6.99 -14.44
N ALA A 37 6.59 6.27 -15.24
CA ALA A 37 5.63 5.33 -14.72
C ALA A 37 6.38 4.21 -13.99
N GLU A 38 6.05 4.02 -12.72
CA GLU A 38 6.52 2.84 -12.00
C GLU A 38 5.48 1.74 -12.17
N ARG A 39 5.92 0.56 -12.59
CA ARG A 39 5.05 -0.60 -12.69
C ARG A 39 4.80 -1.12 -11.28
N SER A 40 3.70 -0.71 -10.69
CA SER A 40 3.25 -1.29 -9.43
C SER A 40 2.60 -2.65 -9.65
N VAL A 41 2.93 -3.61 -8.80
CA VAL A 41 2.23 -4.90 -8.73
C VAL A 41 0.89 -4.67 -8.05
N ASN A 42 -0.20 -5.12 -8.68
CA ASN A 42 -1.53 -5.04 -8.07
C ASN A 42 -1.78 -6.25 -7.16
N LEU A 43 -1.75 -6.02 -5.85
CA LEU A 43 -1.95 -7.07 -4.84
C LEU A 43 -3.40 -7.52 -4.72
N SER A 44 -4.35 -6.73 -5.23
CA SER A 44 -5.78 -7.04 -5.26
C SER A 44 -6.29 -7.50 -6.63
N ALA A 45 -5.40 -7.98 -7.51
CA ALA A 45 -5.79 -8.42 -8.85
C ALA A 45 -6.79 -9.59 -8.84
N GLU A 46 -6.72 -10.45 -7.83
CA GLU A 46 -7.60 -11.60 -7.64
C GLU A 46 -8.72 -11.36 -6.61
N GLY A 47 -8.80 -10.13 -6.09
CA GLY A 47 -9.78 -9.73 -5.09
C GLY A 47 -9.19 -8.87 -3.99
N THR A 48 -10.08 -8.23 -3.23
CA THR A 48 -9.67 -7.40 -2.10
C THR A 48 -9.49 -8.24 -0.84
N ALA A 49 -8.57 -7.81 0.02
CA ALA A 49 -8.27 -8.45 1.30
C ALA A 49 -7.93 -7.40 2.36
N ASN A 50 -7.84 -7.82 3.61
CA ASN A 50 -7.40 -6.96 4.71
C ASN A 50 -5.90 -7.09 5.00
N CYS A 51 -5.26 -8.11 4.44
CA CYS A 51 -3.84 -8.36 4.55
C CYS A 51 -3.26 -8.68 3.16
N TYR A 52 -2.12 -8.09 2.84
CA TYR A 52 -1.41 -8.33 1.60
C TYR A 52 0.04 -8.70 1.88
N ILE A 53 0.57 -9.59 1.04
CA ILE A 53 1.96 -10.00 1.08
C ILE A 53 2.71 -9.30 -0.04
N ALA A 54 3.84 -8.69 0.31
CA ALA A 54 4.72 -7.99 -0.62
C ALA A 54 6.17 -8.48 -0.44
N ARG A 55 7.02 -8.24 -1.42
CA ARG A 55 8.46 -8.51 -1.32
C ARG A 55 9.22 -7.20 -1.11
N THR A 56 10.44 -7.28 -0.59
CA THR A 56 11.30 -6.11 -0.41
C THR A 56 11.67 -5.46 -1.76
N GLY A 57 11.84 -4.14 -1.76
CA GLY A 57 12.35 -3.37 -2.90
C GLY A 57 11.38 -3.25 -4.09
N GLY A 58 10.10 -3.52 -3.89
CA GLY A 58 9.05 -3.43 -4.91
C GLY A 58 8.15 -2.20 -4.76
N VAL A 59 7.36 -1.96 -5.81
CA VAL A 59 6.27 -0.98 -5.79
C VAL A 59 4.95 -1.72 -5.97
N TYR A 60 4.01 -1.47 -5.09
CA TYR A 60 2.76 -2.20 -4.99
C TYR A 60 1.57 -1.26 -4.93
N LYS A 61 0.43 -1.77 -5.34
CA LYS A 61 -0.87 -1.13 -5.12
C LYS A 61 -1.92 -2.16 -4.75
N PHE A 62 -2.95 -1.73 -4.05
CA PHE A 62 -4.15 -2.53 -3.80
C PHE A 62 -5.40 -1.64 -3.85
N ASP A 63 -6.52 -2.27 -4.16
CA ASP A 63 -7.83 -1.63 -4.14
C ASP A 63 -8.22 -1.37 -2.68
N ALA A 64 -8.38 -0.11 -2.36
CA ALA A 64 -8.78 0.43 -1.07
C ALA A 64 -10.12 1.18 -1.17
N SER A 65 -10.93 0.87 -2.16
CA SER A 65 -12.29 1.41 -2.29
C SER A 65 -13.29 0.71 -1.38
N VAL A 66 -12.91 -0.48 -0.88
CA VAL A 66 -13.74 -1.29 0.02
C VAL A 66 -12.94 -1.78 1.23
N LYS A 67 -13.65 -2.10 2.31
CA LYS A 67 -13.06 -2.65 3.54
C LYS A 67 -12.87 -4.16 3.40
N GLY A 68 -11.73 -4.64 3.83
CA GLY A 68 -11.43 -6.08 3.89
C GLY A 68 -11.59 -6.77 2.54
N ASN A 69 -12.29 -7.91 2.53
CA ASN A 69 -12.51 -8.75 1.36
C ASN A 69 -13.68 -8.31 0.45
N GLY A 70 -14.20 -7.09 0.65
CA GLY A 70 -15.15 -6.51 -0.28
C GLY A 70 -16.55 -7.12 -0.30
N GLY A 71 -17.01 -7.76 0.75
CA GLY A 71 -18.39 -8.24 0.87
C GLY A 71 -18.64 -9.65 0.31
N GLY A 72 -17.56 -10.43 0.13
CA GLY A 72 -17.67 -11.86 -0.15
C GLY A 72 -18.19 -12.66 1.05
N ASP A 73 -18.29 -13.96 0.90
CA ASP A 73 -18.64 -14.88 1.99
C ASP A 73 -17.69 -14.68 3.18
N GLY A 74 -18.23 -14.60 4.40
CA GLY A 74 -17.45 -14.39 5.60
C GLY A 74 -17.16 -12.93 5.96
N VAL A 75 -17.88 -11.98 5.37
CA VAL A 75 -17.85 -10.57 5.81
C VAL A 75 -18.20 -10.48 7.30
N SER A 76 -17.38 -9.80 8.07
CA SER A 76 -17.65 -9.59 9.48
C SER A 76 -18.89 -8.74 9.70
N ASP A 77 -19.61 -8.99 10.81
CA ASP A 77 -20.76 -8.18 11.23
C ASP A 77 -20.42 -6.68 11.31
N TYR A 78 -19.16 -6.36 11.62
CA TYR A 78 -18.70 -4.98 11.63
C TYR A 78 -18.84 -4.32 10.26
N ILE A 79 -18.34 -4.95 9.21
CA ILE A 79 -18.44 -4.43 7.84
C ILE A 79 -19.90 -4.37 7.39
N ALA A 80 -20.69 -5.40 7.70
CA ALA A 80 -22.11 -5.43 7.39
C ALA A 80 -22.89 -4.27 8.04
N ASN A 81 -22.53 -3.91 9.28
CA ASN A 81 -23.22 -2.88 10.05
C ASN A 81 -22.74 -1.45 9.74
N TYR A 82 -21.47 -1.26 9.39
CA TYR A 82 -20.86 0.06 9.19
C TYR A 82 -20.59 0.40 7.72
N GLY A 83 -21.06 -0.43 6.81
CA GLY A 83 -20.88 -0.24 5.37
C GLY A 83 -19.52 -0.68 4.87
N LEU A 84 -19.52 -1.13 3.64
CA LEU A 84 -18.38 -1.72 2.95
C LEU A 84 -17.46 -0.69 2.30
N ALA A 85 -18.05 0.34 1.68
CA ALA A 85 -17.30 1.31 0.87
C ALA A 85 -16.39 2.23 1.69
N ILE A 86 -15.29 2.65 1.10
CA ILE A 86 -14.42 3.72 1.60
C ILE A 86 -14.84 5.01 0.90
N GLU A 87 -15.88 5.66 1.41
CA GLU A 87 -16.47 6.85 0.76
C GLU A 87 -15.69 8.14 1.05
N ASP A 88 -15.17 8.28 2.27
CA ASP A 88 -14.53 9.50 2.76
C ASP A 88 -12.99 9.46 2.75
N GLY A 89 -12.39 8.54 2.00
CA GLY A 89 -10.95 8.42 1.94
C GLY A 89 -10.29 9.63 1.27
N ALA A 90 -9.35 10.28 1.96
CA ALA A 90 -8.65 11.45 1.48
C ALA A 90 -7.15 11.22 1.25
N PHE A 91 -6.47 10.50 2.13
CA PHE A 91 -5.04 10.21 2.03
C PHE A 91 -4.68 8.90 2.73
N ALA A 92 -3.54 8.33 2.36
CA ALA A 92 -2.98 7.16 3.03
C ALA A 92 -1.87 7.56 3.99
N GLU A 93 -1.72 6.79 5.07
CA GLU A 93 -0.67 6.99 6.08
C GLU A 93 -0.15 5.63 6.58
N LEU A 94 1.17 5.54 6.73
CA LEU A 94 1.81 4.45 7.47
C LEU A 94 1.59 4.68 8.96
N LEU A 95 0.81 3.79 9.61
CA LEU A 95 0.51 3.90 11.04
C LEU A 95 1.66 3.39 11.90
N TRP A 96 2.20 2.23 11.55
CA TRP A 96 3.35 1.63 12.22
C TRP A 96 3.99 0.56 11.32
N GLU A 97 5.21 0.20 11.67
CA GLU A 97 5.93 -0.93 11.09
C GLU A 97 6.78 -1.63 12.16
N SER A 98 7.05 -2.92 11.94
CA SER A 98 7.88 -3.74 12.83
C SER A 98 8.70 -4.69 11.98
N ARG A 99 10.00 -4.75 12.24
CA ARG A 99 10.91 -5.67 11.56
C ARG A 99 10.68 -7.12 11.99
N HIS A 100 11.07 -8.03 11.11
CA HIS A 100 11.02 -9.47 11.36
C HIS A 100 11.78 -9.91 12.63
N ASP A 101 12.90 -9.26 12.96
CA ASP A 101 13.71 -9.55 14.15
C ASP A 101 13.12 -9.03 15.47
N GLY A 102 11.91 -8.49 15.43
CA GLY A 102 11.22 -7.93 16.62
C GLY A 102 11.69 -6.53 16.99
N ASP A 103 12.58 -5.93 16.23
CA ASP A 103 12.92 -4.52 16.43
C ASP A 103 11.71 -3.65 16.02
N LYS A 104 11.22 -2.90 17.00
CA LYS A 104 10.07 -2.00 16.85
C LYS A 104 10.48 -0.58 16.47
N THR A 105 11.71 -0.39 16.01
CA THR A 105 12.12 0.94 15.56
C THR A 105 11.33 1.33 14.31
N MET A 106 10.64 2.46 14.40
CA MET A 106 9.91 3.10 13.31
C MET A 106 10.89 3.71 12.29
N SER A 107 11.66 2.87 11.61
CA SER A 107 12.79 3.31 10.79
C SER A 107 12.45 3.54 9.33
N ARG A 108 11.20 3.29 8.91
CA ARG A 108 10.76 3.28 7.50
C ARG A 108 11.58 2.33 6.63
N GLU A 109 11.94 1.21 7.19
CA GLU A 109 12.72 0.19 6.50
C GLU A 109 11.84 -0.85 5.81
N ILE A 110 10.60 -1.01 6.29
CA ILE A 110 9.61 -1.91 5.70
C ILE A 110 8.87 -1.21 4.57
N ILE A 111 8.38 0.01 4.82
CA ILE A 111 7.73 0.85 3.83
C ILE A 111 8.65 2.05 3.50
N ASP A 112 9.03 2.17 2.23
CA ASP A 112 9.90 3.25 1.75
C ASP A 112 9.06 4.44 1.29
N GLY A 113 9.14 5.51 2.05
CA GLY A 113 8.39 6.74 1.80
C GLY A 113 6.96 6.70 2.32
N ALA A 114 6.15 7.66 1.89
CA ALA A 114 4.76 7.76 2.28
C ALA A 114 3.87 7.01 1.29
N PRO A 115 2.91 6.18 1.76
CA PRO A 115 1.91 5.60 0.88
C PRO A 115 1.00 6.70 0.30
N ILE A 116 0.44 6.44 -0.87
CA ILE A 116 -0.41 7.38 -1.60
C ILE A 116 -1.78 6.75 -1.82
N TYR A 117 -2.86 7.47 -1.44
CA TYR A 117 -4.22 7.10 -1.78
C TYR A 117 -4.71 7.93 -2.95
N ARG A 118 -5.12 7.28 -4.03
CA ARG A 118 -5.65 7.95 -5.21
C ARG A 118 -6.58 7.03 -6.02
N GLY A 119 -7.75 7.55 -6.37
CA GLY A 119 -8.70 6.84 -7.23
C GLY A 119 -9.17 5.50 -6.68
N GLY A 120 -9.29 5.38 -5.34
CA GLY A 120 -9.68 4.13 -4.68
C GLY A 120 -8.52 3.14 -4.46
N TYR A 121 -7.29 3.49 -4.84
CA TYR A 121 -6.11 2.64 -4.66
C TYR A 121 -5.13 3.24 -3.67
N VAL A 122 -4.53 2.39 -2.86
CA VAL A 122 -3.32 2.71 -2.11
C VAL A 122 -2.12 2.20 -2.88
N THR A 123 -1.13 3.08 -3.13
CA THR A 123 0.16 2.73 -3.73
C THR A 123 1.27 2.97 -2.71
N PHE A 124 2.21 2.04 -2.59
CA PHE A 124 3.33 2.11 -1.65
C PHE A 124 4.56 1.41 -2.22
N SER A 125 5.73 1.76 -1.69
CA SER A 125 7.00 1.09 -1.95
C SER A 125 7.45 0.34 -0.71
N THR A 126 8.06 -0.82 -0.89
CA THR A 126 8.70 -1.55 0.19
C THR A 126 10.19 -1.22 0.27
N GLY A 127 10.70 -1.16 1.48
CA GLY A 127 12.12 -0.96 1.77
C GLY A 127 12.94 -2.24 1.59
N ARG A 128 14.05 -2.31 2.32
CA ARG A 128 15.00 -3.42 2.23
C ARG A 128 14.81 -4.50 3.29
N SER A 129 14.00 -4.23 4.31
CA SER A 129 13.79 -5.13 5.45
C SER A 129 12.46 -5.84 5.34
N GLU A 130 12.44 -7.08 5.79
CA GLU A 130 11.23 -7.86 5.99
C GLU A 130 10.56 -7.50 7.30
N GLY A 131 9.25 -7.65 7.35
CA GLY A 131 8.48 -7.35 8.54
C GLY A 131 7.03 -7.02 8.24
N ASN A 132 6.40 -6.37 9.19
CA ASN A 132 4.99 -6.04 9.15
C ASN A 132 4.80 -4.52 9.15
N ALA A 133 3.79 -4.06 8.44
CA ALA A 133 3.38 -2.67 8.43
C ALA A 133 1.84 -2.56 8.40
N VAL A 134 1.32 -1.47 8.91
CA VAL A 134 -0.10 -1.12 8.76
C VAL A 134 -0.21 0.21 8.05
N ILE A 135 -0.91 0.20 6.92
CA ILE A 135 -1.25 1.38 6.15
C ILE A 135 -2.75 1.66 6.32
N ALA A 136 -3.09 2.89 6.65
CA ALA A 136 -4.48 3.33 6.76
C ALA A 136 -4.85 4.31 5.65
N VAL A 137 -6.12 4.30 5.26
CA VAL A 137 -6.77 5.42 4.59
C VAL A 137 -7.50 6.24 5.63
N LYS A 138 -7.26 7.53 5.61
CA LYS A 138 -7.85 8.51 6.52
C LYS A 138 -8.76 9.48 5.77
N ASP A 139 -9.74 10.01 6.48
CA ASP A 139 -10.58 11.12 6.00
C ASP A 139 -9.80 12.45 6.04
N ILE A 140 -10.43 13.52 5.54
CA ILE A 140 -9.84 14.88 5.53
C ILE A 140 -9.59 15.43 6.94
N LYS A 141 -10.22 14.87 7.97
CA LYS A 141 -10.05 15.27 9.37
C LYS A 141 -8.95 14.47 10.07
N GLY A 142 -8.39 13.45 9.38
CA GLY A 142 -7.36 12.57 9.92
C GLY A 142 -7.90 11.36 10.68
N ASN A 143 -9.21 11.10 10.67
CA ASN A 143 -9.76 9.89 11.25
C ASN A 143 -9.47 8.69 10.34
N ILE A 144 -9.14 7.54 10.94
CA ILE A 144 -8.95 6.29 10.21
C ILE A 144 -10.31 5.82 9.68
N VAL A 145 -10.43 5.70 8.36
CA VAL A 145 -11.60 5.10 7.70
C VAL A 145 -11.46 3.58 7.68
N TRP A 146 -10.26 3.09 7.29
CA TRP A 146 -9.90 1.68 7.34
C TRP A 146 -8.39 1.52 7.32
N SER A 147 -7.89 0.32 7.66
CA SER A 147 -6.46 0.00 7.62
C SER A 147 -6.22 -1.41 7.09
N TRP A 148 -5.07 -1.60 6.48
CA TRP A 148 -4.62 -2.86 5.90
C TRP A 148 -3.27 -3.25 6.49
N HIS A 149 -3.12 -4.54 6.76
CA HIS A 149 -1.84 -5.13 7.13
C HIS A 149 -1.04 -5.48 5.88
N ILE A 150 0.21 -5.05 5.85
CA ILE A 150 1.19 -5.40 4.82
C ILE A 150 2.28 -6.24 5.45
N TRP A 151 2.39 -7.47 4.99
CA TRP A 151 3.46 -8.35 5.38
C TRP A 151 4.52 -8.39 4.28
N VAL A 152 5.71 -7.86 4.57
CA VAL A 152 6.85 -7.87 3.64
C VAL A 152 7.70 -9.09 3.96
N CYS A 153 7.69 -10.06 3.04
CA CYS A 153 8.37 -11.34 3.19
C CYS A 153 8.91 -11.82 1.84
N ASN A 154 10.19 -12.19 1.78
CA ASN A 154 10.83 -12.69 0.56
C ASN A 154 10.75 -14.21 0.42
N ASP A 155 10.44 -14.89 1.51
CA ASP A 155 10.29 -16.33 1.50
C ASP A 155 9.12 -16.76 0.62
N GLU A 156 9.20 -17.95 0.09
CA GLU A 156 8.05 -18.61 -0.49
C GLU A 156 7.14 -19.09 0.64
N ILE A 157 5.88 -18.67 0.55
CA ILE A 157 4.87 -19.06 1.53
C ILE A 157 4.16 -20.28 0.98
N THR A 158 4.26 -21.38 1.71
CA THR A 158 3.60 -22.63 1.37
C THR A 158 2.39 -22.86 2.24
N ALA A 159 1.51 -23.73 1.79
CA ALA A 159 0.34 -24.13 2.52
C ALA A 159 0.29 -25.66 2.62
N HIS A 160 -0.23 -26.17 3.73
CA HIS A 160 -0.36 -27.60 4.00
C HIS A 160 -1.83 -27.96 4.16
N ASP A 161 -2.20 -29.04 3.51
CA ASP A 161 -3.52 -29.62 3.66
C ASP A 161 -3.65 -30.28 5.04
N HIS A 162 -4.65 -29.87 5.77
CA HIS A 162 -5.06 -30.55 7.01
C HIS A 162 -6.17 -31.55 6.67
N ILE A 163 -5.85 -32.84 6.81
CA ILE A 163 -6.72 -33.93 6.43
C ILE A 163 -7.55 -34.38 7.65
N ASP A 164 -8.85 -34.53 7.46
CA ASP A 164 -9.76 -35.05 8.49
C ASP A 164 -9.64 -36.61 8.65
N SER A 165 -10.41 -37.15 9.58
CA SER A 165 -10.43 -38.58 9.84
C SER A 165 -10.99 -39.44 8.69
N GLU A 166 -11.67 -38.81 7.72
CA GLU A 166 -12.22 -39.42 6.53
C GLU A 166 -11.29 -39.31 5.31
N GLY A 167 -10.11 -38.70 5.48
CA GLY A 167 -9.14 -38.51 4.40
C GLY A 167 -9.44 -37.33 3.46
N LYS A 168 -10.36 -36.43 3.84
CA LYS A 168 -10.67 -35.22 3.08
C LYS A 168 -9.89 -34.02 3.61
N VAL A 169 -9.60 -33.08 2.72
CA VAL A 169 -9.01 -31.79 3.13
C VAL A 169 -10.04 -31.00 3.92
N ALA A 170 -9.83 -30.89 5.22
CA ALA A 170 -10.68 -30.13 6.14
C ALA A 170 -10.30 -28.64 6.15
N ALA A 171 -9.01 -28.32 5.98
CA ALA A 171 -8.51 -26.95 5.92
C ALA A 171 -7.18 -26.91 5.16
N VAL A 172 -6.87 -25.75 4.60
CA VAL A 172 -5.54 -25.42 4.06
C VAL A 172 -4.92 -24.40 4.98
N ILE A 173 -3.78 -24.73 5.59
CA ILE A 173 -3.13 -23.92 6.61
C ILE A 173 -1.79 -23.45 6.07
N MET A 174 -1.52 -22.16 6.18
CA MET A 174 -0.20 -21.61 5.83
C MET A 174 0.87 -22.17 6.74
N ASP A 175 2.10 -22.30 6.23
CA ASP A 175 3.27 -22.82 6.94
C ASP A 175 3.73 -21.91 8.11
N ARG A 176 3.16 -20.71 8.20
CA ARG A 176 3.49 -19.73 9.24
C ARG A 176 2.30 -18.80 9.53
N ASN A 177 2.32 -18.14 10.69
CA ASN A 177 1.34 -17.13 11.05
C ASN A 177 1.70 -15.77 10.42
N LEU A 178 0.65 -15.03 10.05
CA LEU A 178 0.73 -13.63 9.62
C LEU A 178 0.97 -12.70 10.81
#